data_7c4d1025176b9199a3e10a0ed680ff8b
#
_entry.id   7c4d1025176b9199a3e10a0ed680ff8b
#
_cell.length_a   1.000
_cell.length_b   1.000
_cell.length_c   1.000
_cell.angle_alpha   90.00
_cell.angle_beta   90.00
_cell.angle_gamma   90.00
#
_symmetry.space_group_name_H-M   'P 1'
#
loop_
_entity.id
_entity.type
_entity.pdbx_description
1 polymer ?
#
loop_
_entity_poly.entity_id
_entity_poly.type
_entity_poly.pdbx_seq_one_letter_code
_entity_poly.pdbx_strand_id
1 'polypeptide(L)'
;MLRSPSKRDGDAAPAAGYHVAMRDGPHIARVAALIGDQARAEILTVLMADRALTATELANHAGVTRATASTHLARLVDASLISMVKQGRHRYFRLADRDVARLLESLMGVAFRTGAVRLASSPREPALRKARMCYDHLAGELAVWAFERMVAKRVFVIEPHAFALTPSGARWFESRGISPEISPNPRRVLCRPCLDWGERRHHLAGAMGAALIQRCFALRWAKRAGNSRVVAFTPHGEREFRRMIGA
;
A
#
# COMPACT_ATOMS: atom_id res chain seq x y z
N MET A 1 -1.38 6.45 84.91
CA MET A 1 -0.03 6.33 84.30
C MET A 1 -0.07 5.18 83.32
N LEU A 2 -0.26 5.46 82.01
CA LEU A 2 -0.01 4.49 80.96
C LEU A 2 0.44 5.28 79.74
N ARG A 3 1.66 4.93 79.27
CA ARG A 3 2.39 5.61 78.17
C ARG A 3 1.84 5.18 76.83
N SER A 4 1.62 6.15 75.97
CA SER A 4 1.35 5.94 74.53
C SER A 4 2.62 5.47 73.79
N PRO A 5 2.53 4.53 72.85
CA PRO A 5 3.63 4.20 71.97
C PRO A 5 3.66 5.12 70.72
N SER A 6 4.85 5.51 70.33
CA SER A 6 5.24 6.36 69.21
C SER A 6 4.84 5.83 67.86
N LYS A 7 4.38 6.73 66.97
CA LYS A 7 4.29 6.54 65.54
C LYS A 7 5.70 6.22 64.97
N ARG A 8 5.81 5.13 64.22
CA ARG A 8 6.93 4.88 63.29
C ARG A 8 6.52 5.37 61.92
N ASP A 9 7.27 6.30 61.46
CA ASP A 9 7.21 6.79 60.06
C ASP A 9 7.58 5.63 59.12
N GLY A 10 6.63 5.26 58.27
CA GLY A 10 6.87 4.28 57.22
C GLY A 10 7.47 5.00 56.02
N ASP A 11 8.75 4.76 55.79
CA ASP A 11 9.41 5.11 54.52
C ASP A 11 8.68 4.44 53.36
N ALA A 12 7.94 5.26 52.61
CA ALA A 12 7.44 4.87 51.30
C ALA A 12 8.62 4.88 50.32
N ALA A 13 9.08 3.69 49.95
CA ALA A 13 10.02 3.53 48.86
C ALA A 13 9.47 4.15 47.57
N PRO A 14 10.25 4.93 46.82
CA PRO A 14 9.79 5.49 45.54
C PRO A 14 9.53 4.30 44.59
N ALA A 15 8.34 4.32 43.99
CA ALA A 15 7.96 3.42 42.92
C ALA A 15 9.03 3.46 41.82
N ALA A 16 9.78 2.40 41.66
CA ALA A 16 10.73 2.22 40.60
C ALA A 16 10.01 2.31 39.26
N GLY A 17 10.16 3.46 38.63
CA GLY A 17 9.65 3.65 37.28
C GLY A 17 10.28 2.61 36.36
N TYR A 18 9.45 1.79 35.75
CA TYR A 18 9.85 0.90 34.66
C TYR A 18 10.23 1.70 33.43
N HIS A 19 11.37 2.39 33.47
CA HIS A 19 12.08 2.83 32.28
C HIS A 19 12.87 1.65 31.74
N VAL A 20 12.21 0.69 31.15
CA VAL A 20 12.89 -0.23 30.24
C VAL A 20 13.24 0.62 29.01
N ALA A 21 14.44 1.17 29.02
CA ALA A 21 15.04 1.73 27.83
C ALA A 21 15.24 0.56 26.85
N MET A 22 14.29 0.35 25.95
CA MET A 22 14.51 -0.48 24.74
C MET A 22 15.54 0.24 23.88
N ARG A 23 16.83 0.13 24.25
CA ARG A 23 17.95 0.68 23.46
C ARG A 23 18.32 -0.20 22.28
N ASP A 24 17.90 -1.47 22.29
CA ASP A 24 18.24 -2.49 21.29
C ASP A 24 16.96 -3.00 20.62
N GLY A 25 16.65 -2.49 19.44
CA GLY A 25 15.48 -2.92 18.66
C GLY A 25 15.20 -2.02 17.46
N PRO A 26 14.24 -2.39 16.59
CA PRO A 26 13.88 -1.59 15.43
C PRO A 26 13.43 -0.18 15.83
N HIS A 27 14.08 0.84 15.27
CA HIS A 27 13.83 2.23 15.62
C HIS A 27 12.64 2.79 14.80
N ILE A 28 11.41 2.44 15.19
CA ILE A 28 10.16 2.81 14.50
C ILE A 28 10.05 4.32 14.33
N ALA A 29 10.40 5.12 15.35
CA ALA A 29 10.32 6.57 15.29
C ALA A 29 11.16 7.18 14.16
N ARG A 30 12.32 6.60 13.84
CA ARG A 30 13.16 7.04 12.73
C ARG A 30 12.45 6.87 11.38
N VAL A 31 11.82 5.73 11.14
CA VAL A 31 11.07 5.46 9.92
C VAL A 31 9.82 6.32 9.86
N ALA A 32 9.08 6.44 10.97
CA ALA A 32 7.88 7.27 11.07
C ALA A 32 8.18 8.75 10.77
N ALA A 33 9.27 9.31 11.30
CA ALA A 33 9.68 10.67 11.02
C ALA A 33 10.02 10.90 9.53
N LEU A 34 10.57 9.90 8.84
CA LEU A 34 10.82 9.98 7.41
C LEU A 34 9.53 10.00 6.59
N ILE A 35 8.56 9.17 6.95
CA ILE A 35 7.26 9.09 6.26
C ILE A 35 6.36 10.27 6.63
N GLY A 36 6.46 10.80 7.85
CA GLY A 36 5.59 11.83 8.39
C GLY A 36 5.77 13.24 7.80
N ASP A 37 6.82 13.47 7.03
CA ASP A 37 6.98 14.72 6.27
C ASP A 37 6.08 14.73 5.04
N GLN A 38 5.37 15.82 4.80
CA GLN A 38 4.36 15.92 3.76
C GLN A 38 4.92 15.66 2.35
N ALA A 39 6.05 16.28 2.01
CA ALA A 39 6.63 16.12 0.67
C ALA A 39 7.15 14.69 0.45
N ARG A 40 7.77 14.09 1.47
CA ARG A 40 8.20 12.68 1.39
C ARG A 40 7.02 11.71 1.31
N ALA A 41 5.94 11.97 2.05
CA ALA A 41 4.71 11.18 1.94
C ALA A 41 4.10 11.24 0.54
N GLU A 42 4.08 12.41 -0.12
CA GLU A 42 3.61 12.55 -1.50
C GLU A 42 4.54 11.80 -2.48
N ILE A 43 5.86 11.91 -2.33
CA ILE A 43 6.84 11.17 -3.14
C ILE A 43 6.61 9.66 -3.00
N LEU A 44 6.53 9.15 -1.78
CA LEU A 44 6.29 7.72 -1.52
C LEU A 44 4.95 7.26 -2.09
N THR A 45 3.91 8.09 -1.96
CA THR A 45 2.56 7.78 -2.47
C THR A 45 2.54 7.65 -3.99
N VAL A 46 3.21 8.53 -4.72
CA VAL A 46 3.24 8.45 -6.19
C VAL A 46 4.05 7.25 -6.67
N LEU A 47 5.13 6.89 -5.94
CA LEU A 47 5.93 5.71 -6.24
C LEU A 47 5.20 4.38 -5.99
N MET A 48 4.08 4.38 -5.26
CA MET A 48 3.21 3.21 -5.14
C MET A 48 2.53 2.79 -6.46
N ALA A 49 2.70 3.56 -7.53
CA ALA A 49 2.29 3.13 -8.87
C ALA A 49 3.19 2.05 -9.49
N ASP A 50 4.18 1.52 -8.74
CA ASP A 50 5.19 0.56 -9.21
C ASP A 50 5.93 1.06 -10.46
N ARG A 51 6.35 2.33 -10.42
CA ARG A 51 7.08 3.00 -11.51
C ARG A 51 8.31 3.70 -10.97
N ALA A 52 9.34 3.72 -11.82
CA ALA A 52 10.51 4.54 -11.58
C ALA A 52 10.28 5.95 -12.12
N LEU A 53 10.48 6.98 -11.29
CA LEU A 53 10.29 8.38 -11.63
C LEU A 53 11.59 9.15 -11.39
N THR A 54 11.81 10.20 -12.17
CA THR A 54 12.94 11.12 -12.02
C THR A 54 12.74 12.09 -10.86
N ALA A 55 13.83 12.70 -10.36
CA ALA A 55 13.73 13.72 -9.32
C ALA A 55 12.84 14.92 -9.72
N THR A 56 12.83 15.29 -11.00
CA THR A 56 11.98 16.38 -11.51
C THR A 56 10.50 16.03 -11.46
N GLU A 57 10.14 14.81 -11.89
CA GLU A 57 8.74 14.33 -11.82
C GLU A 57 8.28 14.26 -10.37
N LEU A 58 9.13 13.74 -9.47
CA LEU A 58 8.82 13.63 -8.04
C LEU A 58 8.68 15.01 -7.36
N ALA A 59 9.53 15.98 -7.72
CA ALA A 59 9.42 17.36 -7.25
C ALA A 59 8.08 17.97 -7.64
N ASN A 60 7.67 17.81 -8.90
CA ASN A 60 6.39 18.31 -9.39
C ASN A 60 5.19 17.67 -8.66
N HIS A 61 5.23 16.35 -8.42
CA HIS A 61 4.19 15.64 -7.67
C HIS A 61 4.09 16.10 -6.22
N ALA A 62 5.23 16.35 -5.57
CA ALA A 62 5.28 16.79 -4.18
C ALA A 62 5.06 18.29 -4.00
N GLY A 63 4.99 19.07 -5.09
CA GLY A 63 4.83 20.53 -5.03
C GLY A 63 6.03 21.27 -4.41
N VAL A 64 7.25 20.72 -4.59
CA VAL A 64 8.48 21.28 -4.03
C VAL A 64 9.52 21.58 -5.11
N THR A 65 10.55 22.38 -4.75
CA THR A 65 11.66 22.64 -5.68
C THR A 65 12.48 21.37 -5.95
N ARG A 66 13.21 21.31 -7.07
CA ARG A 66 14.15 20.22 -7.38
C ARG A 66 15.23 20.04 -6.32
N ALA A 67 15.73 21.14 -5.75
CA ALA A 67 16.72 21.10 -4.67
C ALA A 67 16.15 20.44 -3.41
N THR A 68 14.95 20.85 -2.99
CA THR A 68 14.22 20.26 -1.86
C THR A 68 13.92 18.78 -2.10
N ALA A 69 13.42 18.43 -3.29
CA ALA A 69 13.17 17.03 -3.66
C ALA A 69 14.45 16.20 -3.60
N SER A 70 15.58 16.70 -4.10
CA SER A 70 16.86 16.00 -4.04
C SER A 70 17.29 15.69 -2.59
N THR A 71 17.08 16.60 -1.66
CA THR A 71 17.36 16.39 -0.23
C THR A 71 16.43 15.31 0.36
N HIS A 72 15.13 15.35 0.02
CA HIS A 72 14.18 14.33 0.47
C HIS A 72 14.51 12.96 -0.10
N LEU A 73 14.84 12.89 -1.39
CA LEU A 73 15.22 11.64 -2.07
C LEU A 73 16.47 11.01 -1.48
N ALA A 74 17.51 11.82 -1.18
CA ALA A 74 18.71 11.31 -0.51
C ALA A 74 18.38 10.66 0.83
N ARG A 75 17.60 11.33 1.68
CA ARG A 75 17.16 10.78 2.99
C ARG A 75 16.35 9.48 2.86
N LEU A 76 15.49 9.39 1.84
CA LEU A 76 14.69 8.18 1.60
C LEU A 76 15.54 7.03 1.05
N VAL A 77 16.56 7.31 0.23
CA VAL A 77 17.53 6.32 -0.26
C VAL A 77 18.38 5.80 0.88
N ASP A 78 18.96 6.71 1.70
CA ASP A 78 19.79 6.37 2.85
C ASP A 78 19.05 5.49 3.87
N ALA A 79 17.74 5.67 3.98
CA ALA A 79 16.87 4.86 4.83
C ALA A 79 16.34 3.60 4.14
N SER A 80 16.76 3.30 2.92
CA SER A 80 16.30 2.15 2.13
C SER A 80 14.78 2.10 1.94
N LEU A 81 14.08 3.25 1.97
CA LEU A 81 12.66 3.34 1.64
C LEU A 81 12.42 3.45 0.13
N ILE A 82 13.39 3.98 -0.60
CA ILE A 82 13.41 4.00 -2.06
C ILE A 82 14.76 3.53 -2.58
N SER A 83 14.79 3.01 -3.78
CA SER A 83 16.01 2.68 -4.52
C SER A 83 16.20 3.65 -5.69
N MET A 84 17.44 3.87 -6.07
CA MET A 84 17.83 4.72 -7.20
C MET A 84 18.59 3.89 -8.24
N VAL A 85 18.18 4.05 -9.50
CA VAL A 85 18.87 3.47 -10.66
C VAL A 85 19.32 4.60 -11.57
N LYS A 86 20.60 4.59 -11.95
CA LYS A 86 21.14 5.53 -12.93
C LYS A 86 21.02 4.92 -14.33
N GLN A 87 20.43 5.68 -15.25
CA GLN A 87 20.33 5.32 -16.66
C GLN A 87 20.80 6.50 -17.51
N GLY A 88 22.00 6.42 -18.05
CA GLY A 88 22.66 7.53 -18.73
C GLY A 88 22.83 8.73 -17.78
N ARG A 89 22.31 9.90 -18.20
CA ARG A 89 22.33 11.14 -17.41
C ARG A 89 21.17 11.24 -16.40
N HIS A 90 20.20 10.30 -16.42
CA HIS A 90 19.01 10.34 -15.59
C HIS A 90 19.14 9.42 -14.39
N ARG A 91 18.56 9.87 -13.26
CA ARG A 91 18.38 9.07 -12.04
C ARG A 91 16.91 8.80 -11.86
N TYR A 92 16.55 7.54 -11.72
CA TYR A 92 15.19 7.07 -11.52
C TYR A 92 15.05 6.50 -10.13
N PHE A 93 13.97 6.84 -9.46
CA PHE A 93 13.65 6.42 -8.09
C PHE A 93 12.40 5.57 -8.11
N ARG A 94 12.37 4.52 -7.29
CA ARG A 94 11.22 3.63 -7.07
C ARG A 94 11.18 3.21 -5.62
N LEU A 95 10.07 2.66 -5.12
CA LEU A 95 10.06 2.03 -3.81
C LEU A 95 11.14 0.94 -3.74
N ALA A 96 11.81 0.83 -2.59
CA ALA A 96 12.91 -0.11 -2.44
C ALA A 96 12.43 -1.55 -2.65
N ASP A 97 11.30 -1.90 -2.04
CA ASP A 97 10.72 -3.22 -2.11
C ASP A 97 9.20 -3.21 -1.81
N ARG A 98 8.62 -4.42 -1.77
CA ARG A 98 7.20 -4.62 -1.47
C ARG A 98 6.84 -4.45 0.00
N ASP A 99 7.78 -4.59 0.90
CA ASP A 99 7.51 -4.43 2.33
C ASP A 99 7.30 -2.95 2.65
N VAL A 100 8.05 -2.05 2.00
CA VAL A 100 7.79 -0.60 2.02
C VAL A 100 6.41 -0.29 1.45
N ALA A 101 6.04 -0.89 0.31
CA ALA A 101 4.72 -0.68 -0.26
C ALA A 101 3.59 -1.12 0.68
N ARG A 102 3.73 -2.29 1.33
CA ARG A 102 2.77 -2.80 2.33
C ARG A 102 2.66 -1.89 3.55
N LEU A 103 3.79 -1.37 4.04
CA LEU A 103 3.81 -0.40 5.13
C LEU A 103 2.99 0.84 4.78
N LEU A 104 3.19 1.40 3.59
CA LEU A 104 2.46 2.58 3.11
C LEU A 104 0.95 2.28 2.95
N GLU A 105 0.58 1.12 2.39
CA GLU A 105 -0.81 0.67 2.30
C GLU A 105 -1.45 0.57 3.70
N SER A 106 -0.74 -0.01 4.65
CA SER A 106 -1.21 -0.16 6.04
C SER A 106 -1.38 1.19 6.72
N LEU A 107 -0.43 2.11 6.55
CA LEU A 107 -0.51 3.48 7.06
C LEU A 107 -1.69 4.25 6.47
N MET A 108 -1.94 4.13 5.16
CA MET A 108 -3.13 4.71 4.51
C MET A 108 -4.42 4.17 5.13
N GLY A 109 -4.47 2.86 5.41
CA GLY A 109 -5.60 2.23 6.08
C GLY A 109 -5.81 2.75 7.51
N VAL A 110 -4.74 2.97 8.27
CA VAL A 110 -4.80 3.55 9.62
C VAL A 110 -5.24 5.01 9.54
N ALA A 111 -4.58 5.83 8.72
CA ALA A 111 -4.92 7.24 8.53
C ALA A 111 -6.40 7.43 8.20
N PHE A 112 -6.93 6.53 7.37
CA PHE A 112 -8.35 6.52 7.04
C PHE A 112 -9.23 6.25 8.27
N ARG A 113 -8.96 5.19 9.04
CA ARG A 113 -9.77 4.82 10.23
C ARG A 113 -9.72 5.88 11.34
N THR A 114 -8.61 6.59 11.47
CA THR A 114 -8.41 7.65 12.48
C THR A 114 -8.92 9.03 12.04
N GLY A 115 -9.51 9.13 10.83
CA GLY A 115 -9.97 10.41 10.31
C GLY A 115 -8.84 11.33 9.84
N ALA A 116 -7.60 10.89 9.84
CA ALA A 116 -6.46 11.64 9.30
C ALA A 116 -6.49 11.63 7.76
N VAL A 117 -7.65 11.94 7.19
CA VAL A 117 -7.86 12.08 5.76
C VAL A 117 -7.96 13.54 5.41
N ARG A 118 -7.26 13.97 4.38
CA ARG A 118 -7.52 15.27 3.78
C ARG A 118 -9.00 15.29 3.35
N LEU A 119 -9.69 16.42 3.45
CA LEU A 119 -11.14 16.65 3.26
C LEU A 119 -11.79 16.02 2.01
N ALA A 120 -11.04 15.34 1.16
CA ALA A 120 -11.57 14.50 0.09
C ALA A 120 -11.39 13.03 0.48
N SER A 121 -12.45 12.40 0.98
CA SER A 121 -12.49 10.98 1.34
C SER A 121 -12.34 10.01 0.13
N SER A 122 -12.20 10.54 -1.05
CA SER A 122 -11.99 9.83 -2.33
C SER A 122 -11.11 10.68 -3.24
N PRO A 123 -10.37 10.11 -4.21
CA PRO A 123 -9.68 10.90 -5.22
C PRO A 123 -10.63 11.90 -5.87
N ARG A 124 -10.23 13.18 -5.92
CA ARG A 124 -11.02 14.20 -6.62
C ARG A 124 -11.11 13.91 -8.12
N GLU A 125 -10.09 13.27 -8.67
CA GLU A 125 -10.07 12.90 -10.09
C GLU A 125 -10.92 11.64 -10.31
N PRO A 126 -12.00 11.72 -11.13
CA PRO A 126 -12.90 10.59 -11.37
C PRO A 126 -12.17 9.36 -11.93
N ALA A 127 -11.13 9.57 -12.75
CA ALA A 127 -10.35 8.49 -13.33
C ALA A 127 -9.58 7.69 -12.23
N LEU A 128 -8.98 8.38 -11.25
CA LEU A 128 -8.33 7.73 -10.10
C LEU A 128 -9.33 6.99 -9.21
N ARG A 129 -10.54 7.51 -9.07
CA ARG A 129 -11.58 6.84 -8.29
C ARG A 129 -12.04 5.57 -8.99
N LYS A 130 -12.27 5.64 -10.31
CA LYS A 130 -12.74 4.53 -11.12
C LYS A 130 -11.77 3.34 -11.13
N ALA A 131 -10.51 3.59 -11.48
CA ALA A 131 -9.49 2.54 -11.56
C ALA A 131 -8.07 3.13 -11.42
N ARG A 132 -7.28 2.58 -10.51
CA ARG A 132 -5.91 3.01 -10.26
C ARG A 132 -5.00 1.86 -9.86
N MET A 133 -3.71 2.07 -9.96
CA MET A 133 -2.73 1.16 -9.37
C MET A 133 -2.64 1.39 -7.86
N CYS A 134 -2.70 0.30 -7.11
CA CYS A 134 -2.31 0.20 -5.71
C CYS A 134 -1.06 -0.68 -5.65
N TYR A 135 0.11 -0.07 -5.77
CA TYR A 135 1.37 -0.72 -6.02
C TYR A 135 1.35 -1.56 -7.31
N ASP A 136 1.23 -2.90 -7.25
CA ASP A 136 1.29 -3.81 -8.40
C ASP A 136 -0.07 -4.37 -8.83
N HIS A 137 -1.17 -4.01 -8.17
CA HIS A 137 -2.51 -4.53 -8.41
C HIS A 137 -3.54 -3.42 -8.63
N LEU A 138 -4.71 -3.79 -9.14
CA LEU A 138 -5.80 -2.86 -9.44
C LEU A 138 -6.56 -2.46 -8.17
N ALA A 139 -6.88 -1.18 -8.04
CA ALA A 139 -7.69 -0.58 -6.99
C ALA A 139 -8.75 0.38 -7.58
N GLY A 140 -9.62 0.92 -6.74
CA GLY A 140 -10.74 1.78 -7.11
C GLY A 140 -12.04 1.02 -7.31
N GLU A 141 -13.10 1.74 -7.70
CA GLU A 141 -14.46 1.22 -7.86
C GLU A 141 -14.53 -0.09 -8.63
N LEU A 142 -13.79 -0.16 -9.76
CA LEU A 142 -13.80 -1.34 -10.62
C LEU A 142 -13.13 -2.56 -9.97
N ALA A 143 -12.09 -2.35 -9.20
CA ALA A 143 -11.39 -3.41 -8.48
C ALA A 143 -12.19 -3.94 -7.30
N VAL A 144 -12.83 -3.03 -6.55
CA VAL A 144 -13.72 -3.39 -5.44
C VAL A 144 -14.91 -4.19 -5.95
N TRP A 145 -15.56 -3.70 -7.01
CA TRP A 145 -16.64 -4.43 -7.67
C TRP A 145 -16.21 -5.84 -8.09
N ALA A 146 -15.03 -5.96 -8.74
CA ALA A 146 -14.51 -7.25 -9.18
C ALA A 146 -14.27 -8.19 -8.00
N PHE A 147 -13.68 -7.70 -6.91
CA PHE A 147 -13.42 -8.48 -5.71
C PHE A 147 -14.72 -9.01 -5.09
N GLU A 148 -15.73 -8.18 -4.94
CA GLU A 148 -17.04 -8.58 -4.41
C GLU A 148 -17.71 -9.66 -5.26
N ARG A 149 -17.61 -9.55 -6.59
CA ARG A 149 -18.12 -10.59 -7.50
C ARG A 149 -17.36 -11.91 -7.34
N MET A 150 -16.03 -11.86 -7.23
CA MET A 150 -15.22 -13.06 -6.97
C MET A 150 -15.55 -13.70 -5.61
N VAL A 151 -15.78 -12.89 -4.59
CA VAL A 151 -16.23 -13.36 -3.27
C VAL A 151 -17.59 -14.06 -3.37
N ALA A 152 -18.56 -13.45 -4.04
CA ALA A 152 -19.89 -14.01 -4.24
C ALA A 152 -19.85 -15.37 -5.01
N LYS A 153 -18.88 -15.52 -5.90
CA LYS A 153 -18.61 -16.77 -6.64
C LYS A 153 -17.79 -17.81 -5.85
N ARG A 154 -17.48 -17.53 -4.58
CA ARG A 154 -16.65 -18.41 -3.74
C ARG A 154 -15.26 -18.71 -4.34
N VAL A 155 -14.71 -17.75 -5.08
CA VAL A 155 -13.33 -17.84 -5.57
C VAL A 155 -12.34 -17.88 -4.41
N PHE A 156 -12.70 -17.26 -3.28
CA PHE A 156 -11.91 -17.20 -2.06
C PHE A 156 -12.68 -17.78 -0.86
N VAL A 157 -11.94 -18.38 0.06
CA VAL A 157 -12.39 -18.62 1.44
C VAL A 157 -12.04 -17.37 2.25
N ILE A 158 -13.04 -16.87 2.99
CA ILE A 158 -12.88 -15.72 3.90
C ILE A 158 -13.32 -16.17 5.28
N GLU A 159 -12.37 -16.33 6.17
CA GLU A 159 -12.57 -16.64 7.58
C GLU A 159 -11.98 -15.54 8.46
N PRO A 160 -12.32 -15.45 9.75
CA PRO A 160 -11.84 -14.37 10.63
C PRO A 160 -10.31 -14.18 10.64
N HIS A 161 -9.55 -15.26 10.40
CA HIS A 161 -8.09 -15.27 10.42
C HIS A 161 -7.46 -15.85 9.15
N ALA A 162 -8.25 -16.16 8.12
CA ALA A 162 -7.76 -16.77 6.89
C ALA A 162 -8.40 -16.17 5.65
N PHE A 163 -7.57 -15.92 4.66
CA PHE A 163 -8.01 -15.57 3.30
C PHE A 163 -7.20 -16.43 2.32
N ALA A 164 -7.87 -17.29 1.61
CA ALA A 164 -7.23 -18.23 0.69
C ALA A 164 -8.00 -18.38 -0.61
N LEU A 165 -7.28 -18.73 -1.69
CA LEU A 165 -7.85 -19.12 -2.95
C LEU A 165 -8.44 -20.52 -2.82
N THR A 166 -9.68 -20.72 -3.26
CA THR A 166 -10.30 -22.06 -3.30
C THR A 166 -9.78 -22.87 -4.50
N PRO A 167 -9.87 -24.21 -4.49
CA PRO A 167 -9.56 -25.01 -5.68
C PRO A 167 -10.41 -24.65 -6.90
N SER A 168 -11.70 -24.31 -6.69
CA SER A 168 -12.57 -23.79 -7.76
C SER A 168 -12.15 -22.40 -8.22
N GLY A 169 -11.69 -21.55 -7.29
CA GLY A 169 -11.14 -20.24 -7.59
C GLY A 169 -9.85 -20.31 -8.41
N ALA A 170 -8.97 -21.26 -8.12
CA ALA A 170 -7.77 -21.48 -8.93
C ALA A 170 -8.13 -21.83 -10.38
N ARG A 171 -9.05 -22.79 -10.59
CA ARG A 171 -9.56 -23.12 -11.93
C ARG A 171 -10.26 -21.96 -12.60
N TRP A 172 -10.97 -21.13 -11.82
CA TRP A 172 -11.64 -19.93 -12.33
C TRP A 172 -10.64 -18.91 -12.91
N PHE A 173 -9.50 -18.67 -12.26
CA PHE A 173 -8.44 -17.82 -12.78
C PHE A 173 -7.73 -18.44 -13.98
N GLU A 174 -7.40 -19.72 -13.90
CA GLU A 174 -6.72 -20.47 -14.96
C GLU A 174 -7.53 -20.46 -16.27
N SER A 175 -8.84 -20.74 -16.20
CA SER A 175 -9.74 -20.70 -17.37
C SER A 175 -9.83 -19.33 -18.06
N ARG A 176 -9.37 -18.26 -17.38
CA ARG A 176 -9.32 -16.88 -17.89
C ARG A 176 -7.90 -16.46 -18.30
N GLY A 177 -6.96 -17.41 -18.29
CA GLY A 177 -5.55 -17.17 -18.60
C GLY A 177 -4.90 -16.22 -17.60
N ILE A 178 -5.32 -16.26 -16.34
CA ILE A 178 -4.75 -15.49 -15.25
C ILE A 178 -3.95 -16.44 -14.38
N SER A 179 -2.64 -16.37 -14.51
CA SER A 179 -1.70 -17.14 -13.69
C SER A 179 -0.75 -16.19 -12.99
N PRO A 180 -0.41 -16.41 -11.72
CA PRO A 180 0.59 -15.61 -11.05
C PRO A 180 1.94 -15.88 -11.69
N GLU A 181 2.69 -14.83 -12.00
CA GLU A 181 4.10 -15.00 -12.33
C GLU A 181 4.80 -15.68 -11.16
N ILE A 182 5.66 -16.64 -11.44
CA ILE A 182 6.53 -17.26 -10.45
C ILE A 182 7.46 -16.16 -9.93
N SER A 183 7.09 -15.62 -8.79
CA SER A 183 7.90 -14.57 -8.15
C SER A 183 9.15 -15.21 -7.57
N PRO A 184 10.35 -14.69 -7.84
CA PRO A 184 11.56 -15.13 -7.17
C PRO A 184 11.52 -14.87 -5.66
N ASN A 185 10.55 -14.12 -5.16
CA ASN A 185 10.36 -13.88 -3.73
C ASN A 185 9.41 -14.93 -3.14
N PRO A 186 9.90 -15.92 -2.37
CA PRO A 186 9.09 -16.96 -1.75
C PRO A 186 8.11 -16.42 -0.70
N ARG A 187 8.28 -15.18 -0.23
CA ARG A 187 7.38 -14.53 0.73
C ARG A 187 6.17 -13.87 0.07
N ARG A 188 6.02 -13.96 -1.25
CA ARG A 188 4.88 -13.35 -1.93
C ARG A 188 3.61 -14.14 -1.66
N VAL A 189 2.69 -13.52 -0.91
CA VAL A 189 1.36 -14.09 -0.65
C VAL A 189 0.59 -14.22 -1.98
N LEU A 190 -0.04 -15.37 -2.19
CA LEU A 190 -0.80 -15.66 -3.43
C LEU A 190 -1.98 -14.71 -3.58
N CYS A 191 -2.82 -14.61 -2.55
CA CYS A 191 -4.00 -13.73 -2.50
C CYS A 191 -4.09 -13.06 -1.15
N ARG A 192 -4.49 -11.79 -1.11
CA ARG A 192 -4.89 -11.11 0.12
C ARG A 192 -5.91 -10.02 -0.17
N PRO A 193 -6.80 -9.70 0.77
CA PRO A 193 -7.62 -8.50 0.68
C PRO A 193 -6.73 -7.28 0.94
N CYS A 194 -6.93 -6.21 0.18
CA CYS A 194 -6.32 -4.92 0.41
C CYS A 194 -7.43 -3.88 0.56
N LEU A 195 -7.39 -3.07 1.62
CA LEU A 195 -8.41 -2.06 1.86
C LEU A 195 -8.24 -0.91 0.87
N ASP A 196 -9.25 -0.66 0.06
CA ASP A 196 -9.31 0.53 -0.78
C ASP A 196 -9.62 1.76 0.07
N TRP A 197 -8.70 2.71 0.12
CA TRP A 197 -8.85 3.92 0.94
C TRP A 197 -9.93 4.88 0.43
N GLY A 198 -10.27 4.82 -0.88
CA GLY A 198 -11.33 5.64 -1.47
C GLY A 198 -12.71 5.00 -1.33
N GLU A 199 -12.80 3.69 -1.58
CA GLU A 199 -14.05 2.93 -1.58
C GLU A 199 -14.43 2.38 -0.20
N ARG A 200 -13.48 2.32 0.74
CA ARG A 200 -13.64 1.75 2.10
C ARG A 200 -14.03 0.28 2.10
N ARG A 201 -13.74 -0.42 1.04
CA ARG A 201 -14.03 -1.83 0.80
C ARG A 201 -12.77 -2.51 0.26
N HIS A 202 -12.75 -3.82 0.28
CA HIS A 202 -11.56 -4.55 -0.14
C HIS A 202 -11.51 -4.75 -1.66
N HIS A 203 -10.29 -4.82 -2.19
CA HIS A 203 -9.95 -5.29 -3.52
C HIS A 203 -8.86 -6.35 -3.45
N LEU A 204 -8.66 -7.10 -4.55
CA LEU A 204 -7.72 -8.21 -4.59
C LEU A 204 -6.29 -7.73 -4.73
N ALA A 205 -5.43 -8.14 -3.80
CA ALA A 205 -3.98 -7.98 -3.84
C ALA A 205 -3.27 -9.34 -3.82
N GLY A 206 -1.94 -9.32 -3.73
CA GLY A 206 -1.09 -10.49 -3.82
C GLY A 206 -0.72 -10.83 -5.26
N ALA A 207 -0.16 -12.02 -5.48
CA ALA A 207 0.28 -12.45 -6.81
C ALA A 207 -0.88 -12.50 -7.82
N MET A 208 -2.06 -12.96 -7.38
CA MET A 208 -3.25 -13.03 -8.24
C MET A 208 -3.83 -11.65 -8.56
N GLY A 209 -3.77 -10.69 -7.62
CA GLY A 209 -4.18 -9.30 -7.90
C GLY A 209 -3.30 -8.65 -8.96
N ALA A 210 -1.99 -8.88 -8.90
CA ALA A 210 -1.05 -8.43 -9.92
C ALA A 210 -1.29 -9.14 -11.26
N ALA A 211 -1.46 -10.47 -11.27
CA ALA A 211 -1.73 -11.23 -12.49
C ALA A 211 -3.02 -10.77 -13.19
N LEU A 212 -4.07 -10.45 -12.42
CA LEU A 212 -5.33 -9.95 -12.96
C LEU A 212 -5.14 -8.65 -13.76
N ILE A 213 -4.44 -7.66 -13.21
CA ILE A 213 -4.22 -6.40 -13.95
C ILE A 213 -3.24 -6.57 -15.10
N GLN A 214 -2.21 -7.40 -14.98
CA GLN A 214 -1.32 -7.72 -16.08
C GLN A 214 -2.06 -8.37 -17.24
N ARG A 215 -3.04 -9.27 -16.96
CA ARG A 215 -3.91 -9.85 -17.98
C ARG A 215 -4.70 -8.78 -18.71
N CYS A 216 -5.26 -7.78 -17.99
CA CYS A 216 -5.96 -6.66 -18.62
C CYS A 216 -5.05 -5.84 -19.54
N PHE A 217 -3.79 -5.64 -19.15
CA PHE A 217 -2.82 -4.95 -19.99
C PHE A 217 -2.43 -5.77 -21.22
N ALA A 218 -2.18 -7.07 -21.06
CA ALA A 218 -1.85 -7.97 -22.17
C ALA A 218 -2.98 -8.04 -23.23
N LEU A 219 -4.23 -8.03 -22.78
CA LEU A 219 -5.42 -7.99 -23.64
C LEU A 219 -5.72 -6.59 -24.21
N ARG A 220 -4.91 -5.59 -23.89
CA ARG A 220 -5.12 -4.18 -24.27
C ARG A 220 -6.49 -3.62 -23.83
N TRP A 221 -7.08 -4.19 -22.80
CA TRP A 221 -8.33 -3.70 -22.20
C TRP A 221 -8.09 -2.43 -21.38
N ALA A 222 -6.91 -2.31 -20.82
CA ALA A 222 -6.49 -1.17 -20.02
C ALA A 222 -5.02 -0.79 -20.29
N LYS A 223 -4.66 0.42 -19.92
CA LYS A 223 -3.27 0.89 -19.90
C LYS A 223 -3.04 1.83 -18.72
N ARG A 224 -1.79 1.98 -18.31
CA ARG A 224 -1.41 3.03 -17.34
C ARG A 224 -1.47 4.39 -18.03
N ALA A 225 -2.09 5.38 -17.40
CA ALA A 225 -2.19 6.73 -17.94
C ALA A 225 -0.99 7.59 -17.50
N GLY A 226 -0.11 7.90 -18.44
CA GLY A 226 1.03 8.80 -18.21
C GLY A 226 1.83 8.48 -16.94
N ASN A 227 2.21 9.49 -16.20
CA ASN A 227 2.94 9.41 -14.93
C ASN A 227 2.03 9.37 -13.70
N SER A 228 0.75 9.06 -13.87
CA SER A 228 -0.21 8.93 -12.78
C SER A 228 -0.45 7.47 -12.39
N ARG A 229 -1.16 7.29 -11.28
CA ARG A 229 -1.63 5.96 -10.85
C ARG A 229 -2.89 5.51 -11.61
N VAL A 230 -3.46 6.34 -12.47
CA VAL A 230 -4.68 6.02 -13.22
C VAL A 230 -4.47 4.80 -14.12
N VAL A 231 -5.41 3.88 -14.05
CA VAL A 231 -5.57 2.77 -15.00
C VAL A 231 -6.73 3.13 -15.93
N ALA A 232 -6.39 3.49 -17.16
CA ALA A 232 -7.38 3.84 -18.17
C ALA A 232 -7.87 2.58 -18.88
N PHE A 233 -9.09 2.16 -18.59
CA PHE A 233 -9.78 1.12 -19.36
C PHE A 233 -10.37 1.73 -20.63
N THR A 234 -10.27 1.00 -21.74
CA THR A 234 -11.06 1.33 -22.93
C THR A 234 -12.54 0.96 -22.69
N PRO A 235 -13.52 1.58 -23.38
CA PRO A 235 -14.92 1.19 -23.24
C PRO A 235 -15.16 -0.29 -23.54
N HIS A 236 -14.49 -0.85 -24.53
CA HIS A 236 -14.50 -2.28 -24.84
C HIS A 236 -13.86 -3.08 -23.71
N GLY A 237 -12.67 -2.69 -23.27
CA GLY A 237 -11.91 -3.41 -22.23
C GLY A 237 -12.67 -3.46 -20.90
N GLU A 238 -13.37 -2.39 -20.52
CA GLU A 238 -14.18 -2.42 -19.29
C GLU A 238 -15.37 -3.38 -19.43
N ARG A 239 -16.06 -3.40 -20.57
CA ARG A 239 -17.13 -4.38 -20.80
C ARG A 239 -16.63 -5.81 -20.71
N GLU A 240 -15.50 -6.10 -21.37
CA GLU A 240 -14.89 -7.43 -21.35
C GLU A 240 -14.40 -7.83 -19.96
N PHE A 241 -13.80 -6.89 -19.22
CA PHE A 241 -13.41 -7.10 -17.83
C PHE A 241 -14.62 -7.45 -16.96
N ARG A 242 -15.70 -6.67 -17.08
CA ARG A 242 -16.95 -6.94 -16.35
C ARG A 242 -17.56 -8.29 -16.74
N ARG A 243 -17.53 -8.63 -18.02
CA ARG A 243 -18.00 -9.94 -18.50
C ARG A 243 -17.14 -11.06 -17.92
N MET A 244 -15.82 -10.95 -18.00
CA MET A 244 -14.87 -11.94 -17.48
C MET A 244 -15.06 -12.20 -15.98
N ILE A 245 -15.28 -11.16 -15.19
CA ILE A 245 -15.51 -11.28 -13.75
C ILE A 245 -16.93 -11.76 -13.45
N GLY A 246 -17.92 -11.33 -14.23
CA GLY A 246 -19.32 -11.64 -14.04
C GLY A 246 -19.71 -13.07 -14.50
N ALA A 247 -19.01 -13.63 -15.46
CA ALA A 247 -19.21 -15.00 -15.98
C ALA A 247 -18.66 -16.12 -15.02
#